data_e2a36a4395fd892c8062024a8e2d1c2d
#
_entry.id   e2a36a4395fd892c8062024a8e2d1c2d
#
_cell.length_a   1.000
_cell.length_b   1.000
_cell.length_c   1.000
_cell.angle_alpha   90.00
_cell.angle_beta   90.00
_cell.angle_gamma   90.00
#
_symmetry.space_group_name_H-M   'P 1'
#
loop_
_entity.id
_entity.type
_entity.pdbx_description
1 polymer ?
#
loop_
_entity_poly.entity_id
_entity_poly.type
_entity_poly.pdbx_seq_one_letter_code
_entity_poly.pdbx_strand_id
1 'polypeptide(L)'
;LTALYFAEICKRIKLPEGVVNVVTGDGITGSHLVTQKEIEKVAFTGSTEVGKEIKKNMAGSGKALTLELGGKSPFIIFDDADLDSAVEGLVDAIWFNQGQVCCAGSRLLLQETISTKVEKKILSRMKKLRFGNPLDKSIDMGPLVSFEQQSRVKGLVDKGVESGADIFQCDIPSNLKGYFYPCLLYTSPSPRDLLG
;
A
#
# COMPACT_ATOMS: atom_id res chain seq x y z
N LEU A 1 11.02 -16.07 -1.78
CA LEU A 1 12.34 -16.46 -2.33
C LEU A 1 13.45 -15.50 -1.90
N THR A 2 13.25 -14.17 -1.92
CA THR A 2 14.30 -13.18 -1.58
C THR A 2 14.83 -13.32 -0.15
N ALA A 3 13.97 -13.59 0.84
CA ALA A 3 14.38 -13.81 2.23
C ALA A 3 15.27 -15.06 2.37
N LEU A 4 14.93 -16.14 1.66
CA LEU A 4 15.77 -17.36 1.65
C LEU A 4 17.10 -17.11 0.94
N TYR A 5 17.09 -16.34 -0.15
CA TYR A 5 18.32 -15.94 -0.83
C TYR A 5 19.22 -15.06 0.06
N PHE A 6 18.62 -14.17 0.84
CA PHE A 6 19.36 -13.39 1.84
C PHE A 6 20.05 -14.28 2.88
N ALA A 7 19.35 -15.30 3.41
CA ALA A 7 19.94 -16.27 4.32
C ALA A 7 21.13 -17.02 3.68
N GLU A 8 20.99 -17.38 2.39
CA GLU A 8 22.08 -18.00 1.63
C GLU A 8 23.29 -17.08 1.47
N ILE A 9 23.08 -15.78 1.21
CA ILE A 9 24.15 -14.78 1.17
C ILE A 9 24.85 -14.71 2.54
N CYS A 10 24.12 -14.64 3.64
CA CYS A 10 24.69 -14.63 4.99
C CYS A 10 25.60 -15.85 5.22
N LYS A 11 25.18 -17.02 4.78
CA LYS A 11 25.99 -18.24 4.86
C LYS A 11 27.26 -18.15 3.99
N ARG A 12 27.16 -17.66 2.76
CA ARG A 12 28.28 -17.49 1.82
C ARG A 12 29.36 -16.55 2.34
N ILE A 13 28.98 -15.47 3.00
CA ILE A 13 29.91 -14.51 3.62
C ILE A 13 30.41 -14.97 5.01
N LYS A 14 30.04 -16.17 5.42
CA LYS A 14 30.44 -16.77 6.70
C LYS A 14 30.03 -15.93 7.92
N LEU A 15 28.84 -15.35 7.87
CA LEU A 15 28.24 -14.73 9.05
C LEU A 15 28.14 -15.80 10.16
N PRO A 16 28.49 -15.49 11.44
CA PRO A 16 28.37 -16.44 12.52
C PRO A 16 26.99 -17.09 12.58
N GLU A 17 26.95 -18.39 12.83
CA GLU A 17 25.71 -19.16 12.91
C GLU A 17 24.78 -18.60 14.00
N GLY A 18 23.48 -18.57 13.72
CA GLY A 18 22.48 -18.08 14.65
C GLY A 18 22.25 -16.56 14.66
N VAL A 19 23.14 -15.76 14.01
CA VAL A 19 22.95 -14.29 13.95
C VAL A 19 21.77 -13.91 13.06
N VAL A 20 21.59 -14.59 11.93
CA VAL A 20 20.44 -14.41 11.04
C VAL A 20 19.77 -15.75 10.80
N ASN A 21 18.51 -15.84 11.16
CA ASN A 21 17.69 -17.02 10.94
C ASN A 21 16.45 -16.64 10.14
N VAL A 22 16.15 -17.38 9.08
CA VAL A 22 14.98 -17.15 8.22
C VAL A 22 14.07 -18.36 8.31
N VAL A 23 12.85 -18.15 8.81
CA VAL A 23 11.79 -19.16 8.87
C VAL A 23 10.66 -18.69 7.98
N THR A 24 10.30 -19.51 7.00
CA THR A 24 9.18 -19.24 6.11
C THR A 24 7.93 -19.96 6.59
N GLY A 25 6.76 -19.31 6.39
CA GLY A 25 5.47 -19.88 6.78
C GLY A 25 4.36 -18.87 6.58
N ASP A 26 3.20 -19.22 7.07
CA ASP A 26 2.00 -18.37 7.09
C ASP A 26 1.85 -17.63 8.44
N GLY A 27 0.66 -17.07 8.69
CA GLY A 27 0.34 -16.37 9.93
C GLY A 27 0.46 -17.25 11.19
N ILE A 28 0.29 -18.55 11.08
CA ILE A 28 0.45 -19.50 12.21
C ILE A 28 1.91 -19.55 12.65
N THR A 29 2.82 -19.65 11.69
CA THR A 29 4.27 -19.61 11.95
C THR A 29 4.67 -18.28 12.63
N GLY A 30 4.18 -17.15 12.11
CA GLY A 30 4.42 -15.83 12.72
C GLY A 30 3.88 -15.73 14.15
N SER A 31 2.68 -16.24 14.40
CA SER A 31 2.05 -16.26 15.73
C SER A 31 2.88 -17.06 16.72
N HIS A 32 3.38 -18.24 16.32
CA HIS A 32 4.28 -19.01 17.16
C HIS A 32 5.56 -18.28 17.52
N LEU A 33 6.18 -17.59 16.57
CA LEU A 33 7.38 -16.79 16.86
C LEU A 33 7.11 -15.69 17.87
N VAL A 34 6.03 -14.94 17.69
CA VAL A 34 5.67 -13.81 18.58
C VAL A 34 5.49 -14.26 20.04
N THR A 35 4.99 -15.47 20.25
CA THR A 35 4.68 -16.00 21.58
C THR A 35 5.88 -16.66 22.28
N GLN A 36 7.00 -16.95 21.57
CA GLN A 36 8.16 -17.59 22.18
C GLN A 36 8.80 -16.71 23.26
N LYS A 37 9.09 -17.29 24.43
CA LYS A 37 9.61 -16.55 25.60
C LYS A 37 11.01 -15.99 25.36
N GLU A 38 11.79 -16.65 24.53
CA GLU A 38 13.17 -16.31 24.18
C GLU A 38 13.29 -15.09 23.27
N ILE A 39 12.18 -14.63 22.68
CA ILE A 39 12.16 -13.43 21.84
C ILE A 39 11.96 -12.21 22.73
N GLU A 40 12.92 -11.31 22.72
CA GLU A 40 12.91 -10.08 23.51
C GLU A 40 12.21 -8.91 22.80
N LYS A 41 12.23 -8.91 21.44
CA LYS A 41 11.64 -7.85 20.63
C LYS A 41 10.95 -8.44 19.40
N VAL A 42 9.75 -7.93 19.11
CA VAL A 42 9.03 -8.16 17.86
C VAL A 42 8.97 -6.87 17.06
N ALA A 43 9.39 -6.92 15.80
CA ALA A 43 9.14 -5.89 14.82
C ALA A 43 8.27 -6.47 13.70
N PHE A 44 7.15 -5.82 13.41
CA PHE A 44 6.18 -6.31 12.42
C PHE A 44 5.78 -5.19 11.46
N THR A 45 5.81 -5.51 10.17
CA THR A 45 5.24 -4.69 9.10
C THR A 45 4.12 -5.46 8.43
N GLY A 46 2.91 -4.91 8.38
CA GLY A 46 1.79 -5.57 7.74
C GLY A 46 0.44 -4.91 8.03
N SER A 47 -0.65 -5.70 8.05
CA SER A 47 -1.99 -5.17 8.24
C SER A 47 -2.24 -4.67 9.68
N THR A 48 -3.13 -3.68 9.80
CA THR A 48 -3.54 -3.15 11.10
C THR A 48 -4.21 -4.21 11.97
N GLU A 49 -4.97 -5.11 11.36
CA GLU A 49 -5.64 -6.21 12.06
C GLU A 49 -4.63 -7.13 12.74
N VAL A 50 -3.63 -7.62 11.98
CA VAL A 50 -2.56 -8.46 12.52
C VAL A 50 -1.71 -7.71 13.56
N GLY A 51 -1.41 -6.43 13.32
CA GLY A 51 -0.69 -5.61 14.30
C GLY A 51 -1.43 -5.49 15.65
N LYS A 52 -2.76 -5.35 15.62
CA LYS A 52 -3.59 -5.34 16.83
C LYS A 52 -3.56 -6.70 17.56
N GLU A 53 -3.59 -7.79 16.80
CA GLU A 53 -3.49 -9.15 17.34
C GLU A 53 -2.14 -9.38 18.02
N ILE A 54 -1.04 -9.03 17.36
CA ILE A 54 0.31 -9.11 17.94
C ILE A 54 0.38 -8.30 19.24
N LYS A 55 -0.08 -7.06 19.23
CA LYS A 55 -0.11 -6.21 20.42
C LYS A 55 -0.88 -6.84 21.58
N LYS A 56 -2.03 -7.46 21.27
CA LYS A 56 -2.85 -8.18 22.25
C LYS A 56 -2.11 -9.40 22.83
N ASN A 57 -1.50 -10.20 21.97
CA ASN A 57 -0.79 -11.42 22.36
C ASN A 57 0.50 -11.14 23.15
N MET A 58 1.09 -9.96 22.98
CA MET A 58 2.28 -9.53 23.70
C MET A 58 1.98 -8.76 24.99
N ALA A 59 0.72 -8.47 25.27
CA ALA A 59 0.37 -7.70 26.48
C ALA A 59 0.87 -8.39 27.77
N GLY A 60 1.57 -7.66 28.62
CA GLY A 60 2.12 -8.17 29.86
C GLY A 60 3.39 -9.03 29.71
N SER A 61 3.90 -9.26 28.50
CA SER A 61 5.09 -10.10 28.28
C SER A 61 6.42 -9.42 28.61
N GLY A 62 6.44 -8.09 28.74
CA GLY A 62 7.68 -7.31 28.89
C GLY A 62 8.51 -7.14 27.61
N LYS A 63 8.10 -7.76 26.49
CA LYS A 63 8.82 -7.69 25.21
C LYS A 63 8.68 -6.32 24.57
N ALA A 64 9.73 -5.87 23.89
CA ALA A 64 9.65 -4.67 23.05
C ALA A 64 8.85 -4.95 21.76
N LEU A 65 8.07 -3.97 21.32
CA LEU A 65 7.21 -4.08 20.12
C LEU A 65 7.35 -2.85 19.23
N THR A 66 7.63 -3.08 17.93
CA THR A 66 7.54 -2.07 16.88
C THR A 66 6.54 -2.53 15.83
N LEU A 67 5.57 -1.68 15.48
CA LEU A 67 4.53 -1.96 14.50
C LEU A 67 4.57 -0.90 13.39
N GLU A 68 4.78 -1.35 12.16
CA GLU A 68 4.66 -0.58 10.94
C GLU A 68 3.42 -1.07 10.18
N LEU A 69 2.39 -0.26 10.14
CA LEU A 69 1.05 -0.68 9.69
C LEU A 69 0.58 0.16 8.50
N GLY A 70 -0.55 -0.24 7.92
CA GLY A 70 -1.18 0.50 6.82
C GLY A 70 -1.68 1.88 7.24
N GLY A 71 -1.81 2.78 6.28
CA GLY A 71 -2.26 4.15 6.48
C GLY A 71 -3.17 4.63 5.35
N LYS A 72 -3.66 5.88 5.53
CA LYS A 72 -4.35 6.69 4.54
C LYS A 72 -3.73 8.09 4.60
N SER A 73 -2.50 8.21 4.07
CA SER A 73 -1.72 9.43 4.17
C SER A 73 -2.30 10.55 3.31
N PRO A 74 -2.31 11.80 3.79
CA PRO A 74 -2.72 12.94 2.99
C PRO A 74 -1.61 13.34 2.01
N PHE A 75 -2.00 13.80 0.83
CA PHE A 75 -1.18 14.54 -0.11
C PHE A 75 -1.84 15.92 -0.31
N ILE A 76 -1.17 16.98 0.10
CA ILE A 76 -1.76 18.31 0.21
C ILE A 76 -1.13 19.23 -0.83
N ILE A 77 -1.95 19.94 -1.63
CA ILE A 77 -1.48 20.89 -2.64
C ILE A 77 -2.15 22.24 -2.40
N PHE A 78 -1.34 23.27 -2.18
CA PHE A 78 -1.75 24.67 -2.11
C PHE A 78 -1.57 25.38 -3.46
N ASP A 79 -2.12 26.57 -3.61
CA ASP A 79 -2.17 27.32 -4.88
C ASP A 79 -0.82 27.93 -5.30
N ASP A 80 0.12 28.02 -4.39
CA ASP A 80 1.50 28.45 -4.66
C ASP A 80 2.41 27.32 -5.17
N ALA A 81 1.90 26.09 -5.27
CA ALA A 81 2.67 24.95 -5.78
C ALA A 81 2.84 25.00 -7.31
N ASP A 82 3.97 24.49 -7.80
CA ASP A 82 4.09 24.12 -9.22
C ASP A 82 3.20 22.91 -9.49
N LEU A 83 2.09 23.14 -10.21
CA LEU A 83 1.05 22.12 -10.39
C LEU A 83 1.49 20.93 -11.26
N ASP A 84 2.45 21.12 -12.17
CA ASP A 84 2.93 20.02 -13.00
C ASP A 84 3.83 19.10 -12.17
N SER A 85 4.75 19.66 -11.42
CA SER A 85 5.58 18.91 -10.47
C SER A 85 4.75 18.24 -9.37
N ALA A 86 3.72 18.93 -8.85
CA ALA A 86 2.83 18.37 -7.82
C ALA A 86 2.02 17.16 -8.34
N VAL A 87 1.55 17.21 -9.59
CA VAL A 87 0.81 16.09 -10.20
C VAL A 87 1.73 14.88 -10.43
N GLU A 88 2.96 15.09 -10.94
CA GLU A 88 3.91 13.96 -11.08
C GLU A 88 4.31 13.39 -9.72
N GLY A 89 4.54 14.23 -8.71
CA GLY A 89 4.79 13.78 -7.34
C GLY A 89 3.62 13.01 -6.73
N LEU A 90 2.38 13.39 -7.03
CA LEU A 90 1.19 12.65 -6.62
C LEU A 90 1.11 11.29 -7.32
N VAL A 91 1.40 11.23 -8.62
CA VAL A 91 1.48 9.98 -9.40
C VAL A 91 2.43 8.99 -8.74
N ASP A 92 3.63 9.45 -8.42
CA ASP A 92 4.63 8.62 -7.73
C ASP A 92 4.16 8.22 -6.32
N ALA A 93 3.54 9.13 -5.58
CA ALA A 93 3.11 8.90 -4.20
C ALA A 93 1.96 7.89 -4.07
N ILE A 94 1.10 7.74 -5.10
CA ILE A 94 -0.08 6.86 -5.00
C ILE A 94 0.01 5.63 -5.90
N TRP A 95 0.55 5.73 -7.14
CA TRP A 95 0.50 4.59 -8.06
C TRP A 95 1.75 3.72 -8.02
N PHE A 96 2.82 4.19 -7.38
CA PHE A 96 3.96 3.32 -7.09
C PHE A 96 3.48 2.02 -6.42
N ASN A 97 3.96 0.89 -6.92
CA ASN A 97 3.57 -0.44 -6.46
C ASN A 97 2.03 -0.65 -6.36
N GLN A 98 1.28 -0.12 -7.33
CA GLN A 98 -0.20 -0.20 -7.39
C GLN A 98 -0.91 0.37 -6.14
N GLY A 99 -0.31 1.36 -5.48
CA GLY A 99 -0.83 1.95 -4.24
C GLY A 99 -0.66 1.07 -2.99
N GLN A 100 0.00 -0.08 -3.11
CA GLN A 100 0.24 -1.02 -2.01
C GLN A 100 1.45 -0.61 -1.18
N VAL A 101 1.45 0.63 -0.66
CA VAL A 101 2.52 1.25 0.13
C VAL A 101 1.92 1.89 1.37
N CYS A 102 2.55 1.68 2.54
CA CYS A 102 2.03 2.19 3.83
C CYS A 102 1.92 3.73 3.88
N CYS A 103 2.82 4.44 3.21
CA CYS A 103 2.85 5.89 3.12
C CYS A 103 2.24 6.47 1.84
N ALA A 104 1.55 5.66 1.01
CA ALA A 104 0.92 6.15 -0.21
C ALA A 104 0.00 7.34 0.06
N GLY A 105 0.13 8.40 -0.75
CA GLY A 105 -0.67 9.63 -0.67
C GLY A 105 -2.11 9.40 -1.14
N SER A 106 -2.84 8.56 -0.42
CA SER A 106 -4.15 8.05 -0.84
C SER A 106 -5.32 9.00 -0.58
N ARG A 107 -5.10 10.11 0.12
CA ARG A 107 -6.08 11.19 0.29
C ARG A 107 -5.51 12.48 -0.28
N LEU A 108 -6.04 12.89 -1.41
CA LEU A 108 -5.67 14.15 -2.05
C LEU A 108 -6.50 15.30 -1.46
N LEU A 109 -5.82 16.27 -0.87
CA LEU A 109 -6.41 17.49 -0.33
C LEU A 109 -5.93 18.67 -1.18
N LEU A 110 -6.86 19.36 -1.84
CA LEU A 110 -6.57 20.47 -2.72
C LEU A 110 -7.15 21.76 -2.16
N GLN A 111 -6.37 22.83 -2.21
CA GLN A 111 -6.93 24.16 -2.01
C GLN A 111 -8.01 24.40 -3.11
N GLU A 112 -9.15 24.94 -2.74
CA GLU A 112 -10.33 25.06 -3.61
C GLU A 112 -10.02 25.78 -4.94
N THR A 113 -9.23 26.84 -4.88
CA THR A 113 -8.87 27.67 -6.05
C THR A 113 -8.19 26.91 -7.19
N ILE A 114 -7.52 25.80 -6.89
CA ILE A 114 -6.77 24.98 -7.85
C ILE A 114 -7.42 23.64 -8.16
N SER A 115 -8.45 23.25 -7.41
CA SER A 115 -9.01 21.88 -7.44
C SER A 115 -9.36 21.40 -8.85
N THR A 116 -10.15 22.16 -9.59
CA THR A 116 -10.57 21.81 -10.96
C THR A 116 -9.38 21.67 -11.93
N LYS A 117 -8.35 22.51 -11.76
CA LYS A 117 -7.17 22.49 -12.65
C LYS A 117 -6.31 21.25 -12.37
N VAL A 118 -6.09 20.95 -11.10
CA VAL A 118 -5.33 19.76 -10.67
C VAL A 118 -6.05 18.49 -11.05
N GLU A 119 -7.35 18.40 -10.80
CA GLU A 119 -8.18 17.23 -11.18
C GLU A 119 -8.07 16.93 -12.68
N LYS A 120 -8.22 17.92 -13.55
CA LYS A 120 -8.06 17.74 -15.01
C LYS A 120 -6.67 17.19 -15.37
N LYS A 121 -5.61 17.66 -14.72
CA LYS A 121 -4.25 17.16 -14.95
C LYS A 121 -4.11 15.71 -14.49
N ILE A 122 -4.62 15.36 -13.32
CA ILE A 122 -4.62 13.99 -12.79
C ILE A 122 -5.36 13.04 -13.73
N LEU A 123 -6.58 13.37 -14.14
CA LEU A 123 -7.38 12.57 -15.08
C LEU A 123 -6.67 12.38 -16.43
N SER A 124 -6.01 13.43 -16.94
CA SER A 124 -5.19 13.33 -18.15
C SER A 124 -4.01 12.37 -17.96
N ARG A 125 -3.39 12.38 -16.79
CA ARG A 125 -2.25 11.50 -16.46
C ARG A 125 -2.70 10.06 -16.25
N MET A 126 -3.84 9.85 -15.60
CA MET A 126 -4.45 8.53 -15.40
C MET A 126 -4.71 7.80 -16.72
N LYS A 127 -5.24 8.51 -17.73
CA LYS A 127 -5.51 7.94 -19.07
C LYS A 127 -4.26 7.46 -19.81
N LYS A 128 -3.08 7.85 -19.37
CA LYS A 128 -1.79 7.47 -19.98
C LYS A 128 -1.09 6.32 -19.26
N LEU A 129 -1.66 5.83 -18.16
CA LEU A 129 -1.09 4.71 -17.40
C LEU A 129 -1.12 3.41 -18.22
N ARG A 130 0.01 2.75 -18.28
CA ARG A 130 0.20 1.49 -19.02
C ARG A 130 0.18 0.33 -18.03
N PHE A 131 -0.71 -0.61 -18.29
CA PHE A 131 -0.87 -1.81 -17.47
C PHE A 131 -0.22 -3.02 -18.15
N GLY A 132 0.47 -3.87 -17.39
CA GLY A 132 1.11 -5.04 -17.98
C GLY A 132 2.08 -5.78 -17.07
N ASN A 133 3.04 -6.48 -17.69
CA ASN A 133 4.04 -7.24 -16.96
C ASN A 133 4.97 -6.30 -16.16
N PRO A 134 5.06 -6.45 -14.83
CA PRO A 134 5.89 -5.57 -13.99
C PRO A 134 7.40 -5.69 -14.22
N LEU A 135 7.86 -6.67 -14.98
CA LEU A 135 9.26 -6.78 -15.41
C LEU A 135 9.57 -5.96 -16.66
N ASP A 136 8.56 -5.45 -17.35
CA ASP A 136 8.72 -4.52 -18.46
C ASP A 136 8.82 -3.09 -17.92
N LYS A 137 9.96 -2.45 -18.12
CA LYS A 137 10.25 -1.07 -17.66
C LYS A 137 9.35 0.00 -18.30
N SER A 138 8.65 -0.32 -19.38
CA SER A 138 7.69 0.57 -20.02
C SER A 138 6.32 0.58 -19.37
N ILE A 139 6.07 -0.32 -18.43
CA ILE A 139 4.79 -0.50 -17.73
C ILE A 139 4.78 0.31 -16.44
N ASP A 140 3.67 1.02 -16.21
CA ASP A 140 3.48 1.85 -15.03
C ASP A 140 2.75 1.07 -13.91
N MET A 141 1.85 0.15 -14.25
CA MET A 141 0.99 -0.56 -13.32
C MET A 141 1.01 -2.06 -13.53
N GLY A 142 1.41 -2.82 -12.53
CA GLY A 142 1.33 -4.28 -12.47
C GLY A 142 0.04 -4.80 -11.81
N PRO A 143 -0.05 -6.12 -11.54
CA PRO A 143 -1.17 -6.70 -10.81
C PRO A 143 -1.06 -6.45 -9.31
N LEU A 144 -2.19 -6.52 -8.61
CA LEU A 144 -2.23 -6.60 -7.15
C LEU A 144 -1.60 -7.91 -6.65
N VAL A 145 -1.25 -7.95 -5.38
CA VAL A 145 -0.51 -9.06 -4.77
C VAL A 145 -1.29 -10.39 -4.76
N SER A 146 -2.63 -10.35 -4.68
CA SER A 146 -3.46 -11.56 -4.64
C SER A 146 -4.91 -11.29 -5.07
N PHE A 147 -5.66 -12.39 -5.29
CA PHE A 147 -7.09 -12.34 -5.55
C PHE A 147 -7.89 -11.76 -4.36
N GLU A 148 -7.51 -12.12 -3.14
CA GLU A 148 -8.16 -11.62 -1.93
C GLU A 148 -8.03 -10.10 -1.84
N GLN A 149 -6.84 -9.57 -2.16
CA GLN A 149 -6.63 -8.12 -2.18
C GLN A 149 -7.44 -7.45 -3.28
N GLN A 150 -7.50 -8.03 -4.47
CA GLN A 150 -8.34 -7.52 -5.58
C GLN A 150 -9.81 -7.48 -5.18
N SER A 151 -10.33 -8.56 -4.59
CA SER A 151 -11.72 -8.66 -4.14
C SER A 151 -12.02 -7.66 -3.03
N ARG A 152 -11.08 -7.48 -2.09
CA ARG A 152 -11.21 -6.48 -1.01
C ARG A 152 -11.29 -5.06 -1.56
N VAL A 153 -10.39 -4.71 -2.48
CA VAL A 153 -10.38 -3.38 -3.13
C VAL A 153 -11.70 -3.15 -3.87
N LYS A 154 -12.11 -4.13 -4.69
CA LYS A 154 -13.39 -4.05 -5.42
C LYS A 154 -14.57 -3.82 -4.47
N GLY A 155 -14.70 -4.61 -3.42
CA GLY A 155 -15.80 -4.47 -2.47
C GLY A 155 -15.83 -3.13 -1.71
N LEU A 156 -14.64 -2.51 -1.47
CA LEU A 156 -14.57 -1.18 -0.89
C LEU A 156 -14.98 -0.09 -1.88
N VAL A 157 -14.58 -0.22 -3.14
CA VAL A 157 -14.96 0.71 -4.21
C VAL A 157 -16.47 0.62 -4.48
N ASP A 158 -17.02 -0.59 -4.60
CA ASP A 158 -18.47 -0.81 -4.80
C ASP A 158 -19.28 -0.12 -3.69
N LYS A 159 -18.87 -0.28 -2.42
CA LYS A 159 -19.51 0.43 -1.28
C LYS A 159 -19.39 1.96 -1.38
N GLY A 160 -18.26 2.48 -1.86
CA GLY A 160 -18.09 3.92 -2.08
C GLY A 160 -19.10 4.45 -3.11
N VAL A 161 -19.26 3.74 -4.22
CA VAL A 161 -20.22 4.07 -5.28
C VAL A 161 -21.67 3.98 -4.75
N GLU A 162 -22.00 2.92 -4.03
CA GLU A 162 -23.31 2.76 -3.40
C GLU A 162 -23.61 3.88 -2.38
N SER A 163 -22.58 4.45 -1.78
CA SER A 163 -22.69 5.60 -0.86
C SER A 163 -22.73 6.96 -1.58
N GLY A 164 -22.77 6.98 -2.91
CA GLY A 164 -22.89 8.19 -3.72
C GLY A 164 -21.57 8.86 -4.10
N ALA A 165 -20.44 8.16 -4.03
CA ALA A 165 -19.17 8.71 -4.50
C ALA A 165 -19.15 8.79 -6.03
N ASP A 166 -18.72 9.94 -6.56
CA ASP A 166 -18.36 10.08 -7.98
C ASP A 166 -17.02 9.38 -8.21
N ILE A 167 -16.96 8.53 -9.22
CA ILE A 167 -15.76 7.74 -9.50
C ILE A 167 -15.31 7.91 -10.96
N PHE A 168 -14.01 8.08 -11.14
CA PHE A 168 -13.33 7.92 -12.41
C PHE A 168 -12.37 6.73 -12.31
N GLN A 169 -12.46 5.81 -13.27
CA GLN A 169 -11.55 4.65 -13.38
C GLN A 169 -10.88 4.65 -14.75
N CYS A 170 -9.62 4.24 -14.79
CA CYS A 170 -8.91 3.96 -16.05
C CYS A 170 -9.44 2.68 -16.69
N ASP A 171 -9.41 2.62 -18.02
CA ASP A 171 -9.56 1.37 -18.73
C ASP A 171 -8.30 0.52 -18.55
N ILE A 172 -8.49 -0.78 -18.36
CA ILE A 172 -7.41 -1.78 -18.36
C ILE A 172 -7.63 -2.78 -19.49
N PRO A 173 -6.56 -3.23 -20.19
CA PRO A 173 -6.67 -4.23 -21.24
C PRO A 173 -7.30 -5.53 -20.73
N SER A 174 -8.28 -6.06 -21.44
CA SER A 174 -9.02 -7.27 -21.05
C SER A 174 -8.21 -8.57 -21.14
N ASN A 175 -7.08 -8.56 -21.85
CA ASN A 175 -6.23 -9.72 -22.06
C ASN A 175 -5.13 -9.90 -21.01
N LEU A 176 -5.08 -9.06 -19.99
CA LEU A 176 -4.09 -9.16 -18.92
C LEU A 176 -4.35 -10.37 -18.01
N LYS A 177 -3.28 -11.12 -17.71
CA LYS A 177 -3.31 -12.24 -16.77
C LYS A 177 -2.80 -11.79 -15.40
N GLY A 178 -3.59 -11.98 -14.37
CA GLY A 178 -3.26 -11.60 -12.99
C GLY A 178 -4.36 -10.77 -12.35
N TYR A 179 -4.12 -10.31 -11.13
CA TYR A 179 -5.10 -9.61 -10.29
C TYR A 179 -5.04 -8.09 -10.52
N PHE A 180 -5.22 -7.67 -11.77
CA PHE A 180 -5.22 -6.25 -12.11
C PHE A 180 -6.46 -5.56 -11.57
N TYR A 181 -6.28 -4.31 -11.13
CA TYR A 181 -7.35 -3.42 -10.75
C TYR A 181 -7.10 -2.03 -11.36
N PRO A 182 -8.11 -1.38 -11.94
CA PRO A 182 -7.92 -0.07 -12.57
C PRO A 182 -7.53 0.98 -11.54
N CYS A 183 -6.64 1.89 -11.94
CA CYS A 183 -6.42 3.11 -11.18
C CYS A 183 -7.74 3.89 -11.10
N LEU A 184 -8.01 4.48 -9.97
CA LEU A 184 -9.23 5.25 -9.75
C LEU A 184 -8.97 6.55 -8.99
N LEU A 185 -9.81 7.54 -9.26
CA LEU A 185 -10.00 8.73 -8.46
C LEU A 185 -11.49 8.80 -8.10
N TYR A 186 -11.81 9.04 -6.83
CA TYR A 186 -13.18 9.26 -6.43
C TYR A 186 -13.29 10.44 -5.46
N THR A 187 -14.44 11.08 -5.47
CA THR A 187 -14.79 12.17 -4.58
C THR A 187 -15.88 11.69 -3.64
N SER A 188 -15.61 11.68 -2.36
CA SER A 188 -16.62 11.46 -1.32
C SER A 188 -16.12 12.10 -0.06
N PRO A 189 -16.96 12.86 0.66
CA PRO A 189 -16.54 13.36 1.97
C PRO A 189 -16.26 12.16 2.87
N SER A 190 -15.00 12.01 3.26
CA SER A 190 -14.62 11.04 4.28
C SER A 190 -15.20 11.50 5.62
N PRO A 191 -15.67 10.60 6.49
CA PRO A 191 -16.05 10.97 7.85
C PRO A 191 -14.93 11.67 8.63
N ARG A 192 -13.67 11.51 8.20
CA ARG A 192 -12.52 12.23 8.76
C ARG A 192 -12.37 13.65 8.23
N ASP A 193 -12.94 13.94 7.07
CA ASP A 193 -12.89 15.27 6.45
C ASP A 193 -14.03 16.17 6.96
N LEU A 194 -15.05 15.57 7.59
CA LEU A 194 -16.17 16.26 8.21
C LEU A 194 -15.88 16.78 9.63
N LEU A 195 -14.69 16.52 10.15
CA LEU A 195 -14.23 16.96 11.47
C LEU A 195 -13.23 18.14 11.37
N GLY A 196 -13.44 19.01 10.38
CA GLY A 196 -12.71 20.28 10.25
C GLY A 196 -13.16 21.29 11.30
#